data_fed019f1211fa75850e208709d32736c
#
_entry.id   fed019f1211fa75850e208709d32736c
#
_cell.length_a   1.000
_cell.length_b   1.000
_cell.length_c   1.000
_cell.angle_alpha   90.00
_cell.angle_beta   90.00
_cell.angle_gamma   90.00
#
_symmetry.space_group_name_H-M   'P 1'
#
loop_
_entity.id
_entity.type
_entity.pdbx_description
1 polymer ?
#
loop_
_entity_poly.entity_id
_entity_poly.type
_entity_poly.pdbx_seq_one_letter_code
_entity_poly.pdbx_strand_id
1 'polypeptide(L)'
;MFKLTQAAAGIAAALLAFSAQAADFQIRGVIDLGLTVTHAKHGDTTLSMTPDNYIGSGFDFLGEEKLSGTTKVGFALLNRFNPDTGAFQTQDKLFDYESQLYVEGPYGLIGAGRMSPFSASVGTQGWMCPFDVFEAGYQDAGLQSTQQTTWAAYDNSLYYVTPTFKGFKAGLFYSFSGDAKENARQSKNNRFWNAAIRYSDEKLSAMVSAEGDIRSTDSDLKDGRVFRAAASYDFGRFKVMGGYNRAEHQYQYAYATFNENLYSMTTASGEALKKGISSDQAWIGIRVPINQYEVVAQYQYLDGKVKDDGTKFKRHVLALGGYYYMSKRTLMYADVSQSIGRGALSWDNGGSDTNYTAFQVGMTHFF
;
A
#
# COMPACT_ATOMS: atom_id res chain seq x y z
N MET A 1 -27.02 -1.34 -22.26
CA MET A 1 -26.49 -2.69 -22.43
C MET A 1 -25.61 -2.90 -23.68
N PHE A 2 -25.65 -2.05 -24.69
CA PHE A 2 -24.89 -2.22 -25.95
C PHE A 2 -23.48 -1.61 -25.99
N LYS A 3 -23.07 -0.78 -25.01
CA LYS A 3 -21.76 -0.10 -25.03
C LYS A 3 -20.59 -0.91 -24.45
N LEU A 4 -20.85 -1.86 -23.56
CA LEU A 4 -19.81 -2.73 -22.98
C LEU A 4 -19.31 -3.81 -23.95
N THR A 5 -20.18 -4.32 -24.82
CA THR A 5 -19.82 -5.34 -25.82
C THR A 5 -18.93 -4.79 -26.95
N GLN A 6 -19.07 -3.52 -27.28
CA GLN A 6 -18.23 -2.88 -28.32
C GLN A 6 -16.82 -2.54 -27.80
N ALA A 7 -16.69 -2.18 -26.52
CA ALA A 7 -15.39 -1.98 -25.89
C ALA A 7 -14.60 -3.29 -25.74
N ALA A 8 -15.26 -4.38 -25.33
CA ALA A 8 -14.63 -5.70 -25.21
C ALA A 8 -14.19 -6.25 -26.59
N ALA A 9 -14.99 -6.05 -27.63
CA ALA A 9 -14.64 -6.44 -29.01
C ALA A 9 -13.48 -5.60 -29.57
N GLY A 10 -13.40 -4.32 -29.24
CA GLY A 10 -12.30 -3.43 -29.63
C GLY A 10 -10.98 -3.83 -28.98
N ILE A 11 -10.98 -4.20 -27.72
CA ILE A 11 -9.80 -4.68 -26.98
C ILE A 11 -9.33 -6.03 -27.54
N ALA A 12 -10.25 -6.96 -27.82
CA ALA A 12 -9.91 -8.25 -28.41
C ALA A 12 -9.34 -8.11 -29.85
N ALA A 13 -9.87 -7.19 -30.66
CA ALA A 13 -9.35 -6.92 -31.99
C ALA A 13 -7.98 -6.23 -31.98
N ALA A 14 -7.73 -5.33 -31.02
CA ALA A 14 -6.42 -4.71 -30.81
C ALA A 14 -5.37 -5.75 -30.39
N LEU A 15 -5.71 -6.69 -29.52
CA LEU A 15 -4.80 -7.78 -29.07
C LEU A 15 -4.41 -8.72 -30.23
N LEU A 16 -5.27 -8.91 -31.22
CA LEU A 16 -4.99 -9.74 -32.39
C LEU A 16 -4.15 -9.02 -33.47
N ALA A 17 -4.14 -7.69 -33.49
CA ALA A 17 -3.37 -6.89 -34.45
C ALA A 17 -1.88 -6.73 -34.06
N PHE A 18 -1.51 -6.97 -32.79
CA PHE A 18 -0.13 -6.84 -32.30
C PHE A 18 0.72 -8.12 -32.44
N SER A 19 0.25 -9.13 -33.15
CA SER A 19 0.99 -10.40 -33.37
C SER A 19 2.22 -10.28 -34.29
N ALA A 20 2.62 -9.10 -34.71
CA ALA A 20 3.66 -8.91 -35.72
C ALA A 20 5.04 -8.50 -35.21
N GLN A 21 5.19 -8.12 -33.92
CA GLN A 21 6.52 -7.90 -33.33
C GLN A 21 6.43 -8.11 -31.83
N ALA A 22 7.28 -9.01 -31.30
CA ALA A 22 7.30 -9.52 -29.93
C ALA A 22 7.20 -8.43 -28.84
N ALA A 23 6.01 -7.92 -28.61
CA ALA A 23 5.67 -7.27 -27.35
C ALA A 23 5.50 -8.37 -26.31
N ASP A 24 6.28 -8.34 -25.24
CA ASP A 24 6.05 -9.22 -24.09
C ASP A 24 4.75 -8.79 -23.43
N PHE A 25 3.65 -9.46 -23.77
CA PHE A 25 2.36 -9.24 -23.11
C PHE A 25 2.12 -10.34 -22.09
N GLN A 26 1.78 -9.94 -20.88
CA GLN A 26 1.55 -10.84 -19.75
C GLN A 26 0.18 -10.53 -19.12
N ILE A 27 -0.56 -11.59 -18.85
CA ILE A 27 -1.71 -11.57 -17.96
C ILE A 27 -1.28 -12.34 -16.74
N ARG A 28 -1.40 -11.72 -15.58
CA ARG A 28 -1.15 -12.37 -14.28
C ARG A 28 -2.22 -11.97 -13.31
N GLY A 29 -2.41 -12.75 -12.27
CA GLY A 29 -3.36 -12.41 -11.24
C GLY A 29 -3.10 -13.14 -9.94
N VAL A 30 -3.88 -12.77 -8.96
CA VAL A 30 -3.85 -13.35 -7.62
C VAL A 30 -5.25 -13.37 -7.03
N ILE A 31 -5.56 -14.45 -6.34
CA ILE A 31 -6.75 -14.57 -5.50
C ILE A 31 -6.27 -14.91 -4.09
N ASP A 32 -6.66 -14.09 -3.14
CA ASP A 32 -6.39 -14.24 -1.72
C ASP A 32 -7.70 -14.19 -0.94
N LEU A 33 -8.01 -15.27 -0.25
CA LEU A 33 -9.26 -15.40 0.51
C LEU A 33 -9.02 -16.17 1.79
N GLY A 34 -9.59 -15.68 2.87
CA GLY A 34 -9.46 -16.29 4.19
C GLY A 34 -10.64 -16.06 5.09
N LEU A 35 -10.47 -16.52 6.31
CA LEU A 35 -11.40 -16.30 7.42
C LEU A 35 -10.67 -15.51 8.50
N THR A 36 -11.36 -14.53 9.07
CA THR A 36 -10.87 -13.75 10.20
C THR A 36 -11.83 -13.84 11.36
N VAL A 37 -11.30 -14.19 12.52
CA VAL A 37 -11.98 -14.08 13.81
C VAL A 37 -11.40 -12.88 14.53
N THR A 38 -12.22 -11.90 14.87
CA THR A 38 -11.82 -10.74 15.66
C THR A 38 -12.58 -10.72 16.98
N HIS A 39 -11.86 -10.72 18.09
CA HIS A 39 -12.41 -10.57 19.43
C HIS A 39 -12.09 -9.17 19.97
N ALA A 40 -13.06 -8.29 19.97
CA ALA A 40 -12.94 -6.95 20.54
C ALA A 40 -13.01 -7.00 22.07
N LYS A 41 -12.12 -6.25 22.75
CA LYS A 41 -12.08 -6.22 24.22
C LYS A 41 -13.40 -5.76 24.86
N HIS A 42 -14.09 -4.83 24.23
CA HIS A 42 -15.36 -4.25 24.69
C HIS A 42 -16.47 -4.41 23.66
N GLY A 43 -16.47 -5.51 22.91
CA GLY A 43 -17.45 -5.79 21.86
C GLY A 43 -17.61 -7.28 21.61
N ASP A 44 -18.26 -7.58 20.50
CA ASP A 44 -18.54 -8.94 20.10
C ASP A 44 -17.33 -9.62 19.44
N THR A 45 -17.36 -10.95 19.44
CA THR A 45 -16.50 -11.77 18.59
C THR A 45 -17.15 -11.90 17.23
N THR A 46 -16.44 -11.49 16.19
CA THR A 46 -16.92 -11.61 14.81
C THR A 46 -16.15 -12.67 14.05
N LEU A 47 -16.82 -13.39 13.17
CA LEU A 47 -16.22 -14.26 12.16
C LEU A 47 -16.63 -13.73 10.80
N SER A 48 -15.67 -13.47 9.95
CA SER A 48 -15.89 -12.96 8.60
C SER A 48 -15.05 -13.71 7.56
N MET A 49 -15.57 -13.85 6.36
CA MET A 49 -14.74 -14.15 5.19
C MET A 49 -14.04 -12.85 4.81
N THR A 50 -12.72 -12.87 4.76
CA THR A 50 -11.91 -11.69 4.49
C THR A 50 -11.05 -11.92 3.27
N PRO A 51 -11.18 -11.04 2.26
CA PRO A 51 -10.24 -10.99 1.16
C PRO A 51 -8.93 -10.34 1.58
N ASP A 52 -7.88 -10.59 0.81
CA ASP A 52 -6.67 -9.79 0.79
C ASP A 52 -5.87 -9.75 2.11
N ASN A 53 -5.92 -10.82 2.90
CA ASN A 53 -5.17 -10.91 4.16
C ASN A 53 -3.66 -10.99 3.95
N TYR A 54 -3.21 -11.59 2.85
CA TYR A 54 -1.79 -11.68 2.47
C TYR A 54 -1.45 -10.66 1.38
N ILE A 55 -2.26 -10.57 0.33
CA ILE A 55 -2.05 -9.65 -0.79
C ILE A 55 -3.38 -9.32 -1.48
N GLY A 56 -3.51 -8.12 -2.02
CA GLY A 56 -4.71 -7.69 -2.75
C GLY A 56 -5.03 -8.55 -3.97
N SER A 57 -6.23 -9.09 -4.01
CA SER A 57 -6.73 -9.90 -5.14
C SER A 57 -6.94 -9.05 -6.38
N GLY A 58 -6.54 -9.55 -7.53
CA GLY A 58 -6.66 -8.80 -8.77
C GLY A 58 -6.13 -9.52 -9.99
N PHE A 59 -6.26 -8.86 -11.11
CA PHE A 59 -5.64 -9.27 -12.36
C PHE A 59 -4.96 -8.09 -13.02
N ASP A 60 -3.82 -8.37 -13.64
CA ASP A 60 -2.93 -7.37 -14.20
C ASP A 60 -2.67 -7.67 -15.67
N PHE A 61 -2.72 -6.63 -16.50
CA PHE A 61 -2.26 -6.62 -17.89
C PHE A 61 -0.98 -5.82 -17.97
N LEU A 62 0.10 -6.46 -18.41
CA LEU A 62 1.40 -5.84 -18.59
C LEU A 62 1.86 -6.03 -20.01
N GLY A 63 2.50 -5.03 -20.58
CA GLY A 63 3.08 -5.13 -21.90
C GLY A 63 4.32 -4.27 -22.05
N GLU A 64 5.32 -4.79 -22.79
CA GLU A 64 6.55 -4.06 -23.11
C GLU A 64 6.91 -4.26 -24.57
N GLU A 65 7.40 -3.21 -25.22
CA GLU A 65 7.94 -3.22 -26.57
C GLU A 65 9.34 -2.59 -26.59
N LYS A 66 10.30 -3.26 -27.21
CA LYS A 66 11.63 -2.71 -27.45
C LYS A 66 11.58 -1.74 -28.63
N LEU A 67 11.87 -0.47 -28.37
CA LEU A 67 11.90 0.56 -29.43
C LEU A 67 13.24 0.57 -30.17
N SER A 68 14.36 0.60 -29.43
CA SER A 68 15.71 0.57 -30.00
C SER A 68 16.74 0.30 -28.90
N GLY A 69 17.79 -0.50 -29.21
CA GLY A 69 18.90 -0.77 -28.28
C GLY A 69 18.42 -1.24 -26.92
N THR A 70 18.60 -0.42 -25.90
CA THR A 70 18.19 -0.69 -24.51
C THR A 70 16.93 0.07 -24.08
N THR A 71 16.28 0.79 -25.01
CA THR A 71 15.07 1.57 -24.70
C THR A 71 13.83 0.74 -24.98
N LYS A 72 12.91 0.69 -24.03
CA LYS A 72 11.59 0.07 -24.14
C LYS A 72 10.48 1.02 -23.71
N VAL A 73 9.30 0.85 -24.29
CA VAL A 73 8.06 1.41 -23.82
C VAL A 73 7.22 0.28 -23.21
N GLY A 74 6.50 0.56 -22.16
CA GLY A 74 5.63 -0.42 -21.52
C GLY A 74 4.42 0.21 -20.88
N PHE A 75 3.45 -0.63 -20.56
CA PHE A 75 2.26 -0.25 -19.82
C PHE A 75 1.97 -1.24 -18.69
N ALA A 76 1.27 -0.77 -17.67
CA ALA A 76 0.73 -1.60 -16.60
C ALA A 76 -0.71 -1.16 -16.31
N LEU A 77 -1.64 -2.11 -16.37
CA LEU A 77 -3.06 -1.94 -16.05
C LEU A 77 -3.42 -2.96 -14.98
N LEU A 78 -3.54 -2.51 -13.73
CA LEU A 78 -3.72 -3.34 -12.55
C LEU A 78 -5.10 -3.09 -11.95
N ASN A 79 -5.90 -4.16 -11.88
CA ASN A 79 -7.22 -4.15 -11.25
C ASN A 79 -7.17 -4.83 -9.88
N ARG A 80 -8.02 -4.37 -8.97
CA ARG A 80 -8.30 -5.06 -7.70
C ARG A 80 -9.80 -5.29 -7.55
N PHE A 81 -10.15 -6.44 -7.00
CA PHE A 81 -11.53 -6.83 -6.72
C PHE A 81 -11.62 -7.62 -5.41
N ASN A 82 -12.80 -7.64 -4.82
CA ASN A 82 -13.08 -8.41 -3.61
C ASN A 82 -13.51 -9.84 -4.01
N PRO A 83 -12.69 -10.88 -3.80
CA PRO A 83 -12.98 -12.22 -4.28
C PRO A 83 -14.13 -12.90 -3.55
N ASP A 84 -14.51 -12.43 -2.38
CA ASP A 84 -15.67 -12.91 -1.60
C ASP A 84 -17.02 -12.46 -2.19
N THR A 85 -17.04 -11.32 -2.87
CA THR A 85 -18.27 -10.73 -3.44
C THR A 85 -18.24 -10.58 -4.95
N GLY A 86 -17.05 -10.60 -5.57
CA GLY A 86 -16.84 -10.31 -6.99
C GLY A 86 -16.93 -8.82 -7.36
N ALA A 87 -17.05 -7.93 -6.38
CA ALA A 87 -17.15 -6.50 -6.61
C ALA A 87 -15.77 -5.88 -6.88
N PHE A 88 -15.72 -4.77 -7.63
CA PHE A 88 -14.51 -3.94 -7.71
C PHE A 88 -14.13 -3.41 -6.34
N GLN A 89 -12.83 -3.35 -6.04
CA GLN A 89 -12.34 -2.81 -4.78
C GLN A 89 -12.63 -1.31 -4.69
N THR A 90 -12.42 -0.58 -5.79
CA THR A 90 -12.79 0.83 -5.90
C THR A 90 -13.95 0.97 -6.88
N GLN A 91 -15.09 1.48 -6.39
CA GLN A 91 -16.28 1.70 -7.21
C GLN A 91 -15.94 2.60 -8.42
N ASP A 92 -16.48 2.25 -9.58
CA ASP A 92 -16.36 2.99 -10.85
C ASP A 92 -14.94 3.10 -11.42
N LYS A 93 -13.96 2.34 -10.88
CA LYS A 93 -12.59 2.26 -11.42
C LYS A 93 -12.24 0.83 -11.82
N LEU A 94 -12.08 0.58 -13.12
CA LEU A 94 -11.67 -0.73 -13.65
C LEU A 94 -10.20 -1.05 -13.32
N PHE A 95 -9.30 -0.10 -13.50
CA PHE A 95 -7.88 -0.21 -13.15
C PHE A 95 -7.59 0.73 -12.00
N ASP A 96 -8.14 0.38 -10.84
CA ASP A 96 -8.10 1.21 -9.64
C ASP A 96 -6.73 1.24 -8.98
N TYR A 97 -5.93 0.20 -9.22
CA TYR A 97 -4.64 0.06 -8.60
C TYR A 97 -3.54 0.79 -9.38
N GLU A 98 -3.36 0.46 -10.66
CA GLU A 98 -2.47 1.18 -11.56
C GLU A 98 -3.00 1.21 -12.99
N SER A 99 -2.77 2.32 -13.67
CA SER A 99 -3.02 2.52 -15.09
C SER A 99 -1.98 3.47 -15.62
N GLN A 100 -0.87 2.96 -16.19
CA GLN A 100 0.29 3.74 -16.56
C GLN A 100 0.90 3.34 -17.88
N LEU A 101 1.54 4.32 -18.51
CA LEU A 101 2.47 4.17 -19.62
C LEU A 101 3.85 4.64 -19.16
N TYR A 102 4.91 3.92 -19.56
CA TYR A 102 6.27 4.28 -19.19
C TYR A 102 7.27 4.03 -20.31
N VAL A 103 8.40 4.74 -20.23
CA VAL A 103 9.59 4.51 -21.06
C VAL A 103 10.76 4.24 -20.13
N GLU A 104 11.49 3.16 -20.39
CA GLU A 104 12.70 2.78 -19.67
C GLU A 104 13.88 2.69 -20.62
N GLY A 105 15.03 3.19 -20.19
CA GLY A 105 16.25 3.18 -20.98
C GLY A 105 17.50 3.45 -20.14
N PRO A 106 18.66 3.73 -20.79
CA PRO A 106 19.92 3.95 -20.09
C PRO A 106 19.92 5.11 -19.10
N TYR A 107 19.00 6.05 -19.27
CA TYR A 107 18.85 7.22 -18.42
C TYR A 107 17.82 7.05 -17.29
N GLY A 108 17.27 5.85 -17.13
CA GLY A 108 16.27 5.54 -16.12
C GLY A 108 14.89 5.28 -16.70
N LEU A 109 13.89 5.40 -15.84
CA LEU A 109 12.50 5.11 -16.14
C LEU A 109 11.66 6.35 -15.86
N ILE A 110 10.84 6.75 -16.82
CA ILE A 110 9.82 7.79 -16.68
C ILE A 110 8.46 7.21 -17.02
N GLY A 111 7.46 7.47 -16.21
CA GLY A 111 6.11 6.99 -16.46
C GLY A 111 5.05 7.97 -15.99
N ALA A 112 3.86 7.83 -16.54
CA ALA A 112 2.71 8.68 -16.27
C ALA A 112 1.42 7.88 -16.22
N GLY A 113 0.45 8.34 -15.41
CA GLY A 113 -0.87 7.74 -15.25
C GLY A 113 -1.35 7.72 -13.81
N ARG A 114 -2.10 6.68 -13.46
CA ARG A 114 -2.48 6.38 -12.09
C ARG A 114 -1.54 5.31 -11.53
N MET A 115 -0.90 5.58 -10.39
CA MET A 115 0.05 4.64 -9.78
C MET A 115 0.34 4.94 -8.33
N SER A 116 0.92 3.96 -7.65
CA SER A 116 1.37 4.08 -6.26
C SER A 116 2.73 4.78 -6.16
N PRO A 117 2.97 5.62 -5.14
CA PRO A 117 4.26 6.25 -4.91
C PRO A 117 5.30 5.24 -4.39
N PHE A 118 6.57 5.63 -4.36
CA PHE A 118 7.67 4.79 -3.86
C PHE A 118 7.52 4.41 -2.38
N SER A 119 6.82 5.23 -1.61
CA SER A 119 6.51 4.98 -0.21
C SER A 119 5.44 3.91 0.05
N ALA A 120 4.83 3.38 -1.00
CA ALA A 120 3.88 2.28 -0.89
C ALA A 120 4.58 0.91 -0.83
N SER A 121 3.95 -0.08 -0.22
CA SER A 121 4.39 -1.48 -0.23
C SER A 121 3.94 -2.24 -1.48
N VAL A 122 3.05 -1.65 -2.25
CA VAL A 122 2.35 -2.25 -3.38
C VAL A 122 2.51 -1.40 -4.63
N GLY A 123 2.16 -1.97 -5.79
CA GLY A 123 2.32 -1.32 -7.08
C GLY A 123 3.67 -1.61 -7.74
N THR A 124 3.77 -1.27 -9.02
CA THR A 124 4.99 -1.56 -9.82
C THR A 124 6.21 -0.76 -9.33
N GLN A 125 5.97 0.39 -8.69
CA GLN A 125 7.01 1.27 -8.15
C GLN A 125 6.94 1.42 -6.62
N GLY A 126 6.22 0.54 -5.91
CA GLY A 126 6.23 0.50 -4.46
C GLY A 126 7.54 -0.08 -3.91
N TRP A 127 8.25 0.66 -3.05
CA TRP A 127 9.56 0.24 -2.55
C TRP A 127 9.54 -0.23 -1.09
N MET A 128 8.40 -0.17 -0.40
CA MET A 128 8.29 -0.53 1.01
C MET A 128 8.12 -2.03 1.27
N CYS A 129 7.67 -2.83 0.30
CA CYS A 129 7.42 -4.26 0.47
C CYS A 129 8.58 -5.05 1.14
N PRO A 130 9.88 -4.82 0.83
CA PRO A 130 10.98 -5.54 1.48
C PRO A 130 11.16 -5.25 2.98
N PHE A 131 10.41 -4.29 3.52
CA PHE A 131 10.50 -3.84 4.91
C PHE A 131 9.25 -4.20 5.73
N ASP A 132 8.24 -4.82 5.10
CA ASP A 132 7.05 -5.35 5.75
C ASP A 132 7.19 -6.86 5.97
N VAL A 133 6.96 -7.31 7.20
CA VAL A 133 7.09 -8.73 7.56
C VAL A 133 5.93 -9.56 7.02
N PHE A 134 4.74 -8.98 6.98
CA PHE A 134 3.51 -9.62 6.51
C PHE A 134 3.20 -9.30 5.04
N GLU A 135 4.28 -9.02 4.25
CA GLU A 135 4.22 -8.64 2.85
C GLU A 135 3.38 -7.36 2.64
N ALA A 136 2.42 -7.40 1.75
CA ALA A 136 1.47 -6.32 1.56
C ALA A 136 0.18 -6.53 2.37
N GLY A 137 0.27 -7.28 3.49
CA GLY A 137 -0.89 -7.67 4.31
C GLY A 137 -1.76 -6.49 4.72
N TYR A 138 -3.01 -6.53 4.30
CA TYR A 138 -3.99 -5.47 4.51
C TYR A 138 -4.69 -5.51 5.86
N GLN A 139 -4.28 -6.44 6.70
CA GLN A 139 -4.88 -6.62 8.02
C GLN A 139 -3.94 -6.12 9.13
N ASP A 140 -4.38 -6.29 10.36
CA ASP A 140 -3.73 -5.72 11.53
C ASP A 140 -2.31 -6.22 11.79
N ALA A 141 -1.95 -7.39 11.29
CA ALA A 141 -0.60 -7.91 11.36
C ALA A 141 0.39 -7.08 10.54
N GLY A 142 -0.02 -6.54 9.40
CA GLY A 142 0.79 -5.73 8.49
C GLY A 142 1.01 -4.30 8.96
N LEU A 143 1.91 -3.60 8.30
CA LEU A 143 2.31 -2.22 8.64
C LEU A 143 1.17 -1.20 8.54
N GLN A 144 0.08 -1.51 7.86
CA GLN A 144 -1.07 -0.63 7.72
C GLN A 144 -1.72 -0.25 9.05
N SER A 145 -1.59 -1.10 10.07
CA SER A 145 -2.18 -0.87 11.39
C SER A 145 -1.69 0.37 12.10
N THR A 146 -0.47 0.78 11.83
CA THR A 146 0.16 1.91 12.52
C THR A 146 0.81 2.90 11.57
N GLN A 147 1.13 2.51 10.34
CA GLN A 147 1.93 3.31 9.45
C GLN A 147 1.09 4.38 8.75
N GLN A 148 1.55 5.63 8.83
CA GLN A 148 1.12 6.71 7.94
C GLN A 148 1.75 6.44 6.57
N THR A 149 1.05 5.75 5.71
CA THR A 149 1.53 5.42 4.38
C THR A 149 0.45 5.67 3.37
N THR A 150 0.86 6.09 2.22
CA THR A 150 0.01 6.20 1.07
C THR A 150 -0.01 4.86 0.36
N TRP A 151 -0.94 4.01 0.75
CA TRP A 151 -1.25 2.78 0.03
C TRP A 151 -2.07 3.04 -1.23
N ALA A 152 -2.63 4.25 -1.29
CA ALA A 152 -3.46 4.66 -2.40
C ALA A 152 -2.62 4.93 -3.65
N ALA A 153 -3.14 4.56 -4.80
CA ALA A 153 -2.65 5.07 -6.06
C ALA A 153 -3.20 6.49 -6.28
N TYR A 154 -2.34 7.37 -6.77
CA TYR A 154 -2.68 8.74 -7.12
C TYR A 154 -3.00 8.86 -8.60
N ASP A 155 -4.10 9.52 -8.91
CA ASP A 155 -4.46 9.90 -10.28
C ASP A 155 -3.50 10.99 -10.81
N ASN A 156 -3.45 11.15 -12.14
CA ASN A 156 -2.74 12.24 -12.81
C ASN A 156 -1.29 12.41 -12.34
N SER A 157 -0.56 11.29 -12.31
CA SER A 157 0.79 11.23 -11.77
C SER A 157 1.86 11.15 -12.86
N LEU A 158 3.03 11.67 -12.54
CA LEU A 158 4.27 11.55 -13.30
C LEU A 158 5.37 11.11 -12.33
N TYR A 159 6.25 10.20 -12.77
CA TYR A 159 7.39 9.81 -11.97
C TYR A 159 8.65 9.61 -12.81
N TYR A 160 9.79 9.69 -12.13
CA TYR A 160 11.10 9.36 -12.67
C TYR A 160 11.88 8.51 -11.68
N VAL A 161 12.55 7.46 -12.17
CA VAL A 161 13.47 6.62 -11.39
C VAL A 161 14.82 6.59 -12.10
N THR A 162 15.90 6.88 -11.37
CA THR A 162 17.26 6.81 -11.90
C THR A 162 17.64 5.37 -12.26
N PRO A 163 18.61 5.16 -13.15
CA PRO A 163 19.31 3.89 -13.23
C PRO A 163 19.90 3.52 -11.86
N THR A 164 20.04 2.21 -11.61
CA THR A 164 20.75 1.73 -10.41
C THR A 164 22.24 1.91 -10.55
N PHE A 165 22.85 2.60 -9.60
CA PHE A 165 24.30 2.80 -9.54
C PHE A 165 24.85 2.29 -8.21
N LYS A 166 25.69 1.25 -8.24
CA LYS A 166 26.30 0.62 -7.05
C LYS A 166 25.28 0.29 -5.95
N GLY A 167 24.13 -0.26 -6.34
CA GLY A 167 23.04 -0.60 -5.44
C GLY A 167 22.06 0.53 -5.11
N PHE A 168 22.41 1.79 -5.43
CA PHE A 168 21.54 2.94 -5.18
C PHE A 168 20.64 3.26 -6.37
N LYS A 169 19.41 3.60 -6.09
CA LYS A 169 18.47 4.25 -7.01
C LYS A 169 17.68 5.33 -6.30
N ALA A 170 17.29 6.38 -7.03
CA ALA A 170 16.46 7.47 -6.53
C ALA A 170 15.19 7.61 -7.39
N GLY A 171 14.12 8.09 -6.79
CA GLY A 171 12.85 8.33 -7.46
C GLY A 171 12.23 9.66 -7.07
N LEU A 172 11.57 10.29 -8.04
CA LEU A 172 10.73 11.47 -7.86
C LEU A 172 9.36 11.18 -8.43
N PHE A 173 8.33 11.50 -7.68
CA PHE A 173 6.92 11.27 -8.01
C PHE A 173 6.12 12.53 -7.74
N TYR A 174 5.21 12.87 -8.65
CA TYR A 174 4.31 14.00 -8.48
C TYR A 174 2.94 13.69 -9.06
N SER A 175 1.86 13.96 -8.32
CA SER A 175 0.49 13.92 -8.79
C SER A 175 -0.06 15.35 -8.89
N PHE A 176 -0.57 15.69 -10.07
CA PHE A 176 -1.15 17.01 -10.36
C PHE A 176 -2.56 17.17 -9.81
N SER A 177 -3.26 16.05 -9.58
CA SER A 177 -4.58 15.97 -8.97
C SER A 177 -4.82 14.54 -8.47
N GLY A 178 -4.49 14.29 -7.20
CA GLY A 178 -4.48 12.95 -6.62
C GLY A 178 -5.87 12.31 -6.47
N ASP A 179 -6.92 13.10 -6.49
CA ASP A 179 -8.33 12.70 -6.36
C ASP A 179 -9.12 12.79 -7.69
N ALA A 180 -8.43 12.91 -8.81
CA ALA A 180 -8.99 13.06 -10.16
C ALA A 180 -9.88 14.30 -10.39
N LYS A 181 -9.96 15.22 -9.43
CA LYS A 181 -10.74 16.47 -9.56
C LYS A 181 -9.86 17.56 -10.14
N GLU A 182 -9.75 17.59 -11.47
CA GLU A 182 -8.93 18.60 -12.15
C GLU A 182 -9.64 19.94 -12.26
N ASN A 183 -8.96 20.97 -11.76
CA ASN A 183 -9.38 22.35 -11.90
C ASN A 183 -8.46 23.08 -12.88
N ALA A 184 -8.97 24.11 -13.56
CA ALA A 184 -8.19 24.93 -14.47
C ALA A 184 -6.99 25.62 -13.78
N ARG A 185 -7.08 25.88 -12.47
CA ARG A 185 -5.98 26.37 -11.66
C ARG A 185 -5.37 25.23 -10.86
N GLN A 186 -4.12 24.92 -11.09
CA GLN A 186 -3.38 23.87 -10.40
C GLN A 186 -3.39 23.99 -8.87
N SER A 187 -3.39 25.21 -8.34
CA SER A 187 -3.47 25.48 -6.90
C SER A 187 -4.78 25.02 -6.25
N LYS A 188 -5.84 24.80 -7.04
CA LYS A 188 -7.13 24.31 -6.55
C LYS A 188 -7.23 22.77 -6.55
N ASN A 189 -6.20 22.07 -6.97
CA ASN A 189 -6.13 20.62 -6.93
C ASN A 189 -5.47 20.14 -5.63
N ASN A 190 -5.91 19.00 -5.11
CA ASN A 190 -5.15 18.23 -4.13
C ASN A 190 -4.01 17.53 -4.85
N ARG A 191 -2.78 17.87 -4.53
CA ARG A 191 -1.56 17.40 -5.19
C ARG A 191 -0.74 16.60 -4.22
N PHE A 192 0.09 15.73 -4.75
CA PHE A 192 0.96 14.91 -3.92
C PHE A 192 2.37 14.84 -4.54
N TRP A 193 3.39 14.75 -3.70
CA TRP A 193 4.75 14.49 -4.14
C TRP A 193 5.42 13.46 -3.24
N ASN A 194 6.33 12.68 -3.80
CA ASN A 194 7.17 11.75 -3.07
C ASN A 194 8.57 11.72 -3.68
N ALA A 195 9.59 11.77 -2.83
CA ALA A 195 10.98 11.58 -3.21
C ALA A 195 11.56 10.45 -2.35
N ALA A 196 12.28 9.53 -2.97
CA ALA A 196 12.85 8.39 -2.27
C ALA A 196 14.25 8.05 -2.80
N ILE A 197 15.10 7.52 -1.91
CA ILE A 197 16.38 6.89 -2.23
C ILE A 197 16.34 5.49 -1.62
N ARG A 198 16.71 4.49 -2.43
CA ARG A 198 16.83 3.10 -2.00
C ARG A 198 18.22 2.57 -2.33
N TYR A 199 18.78 1.84 -1.37
CA TYR A 199 19.95 0.99 -1.54
C TYR A 199 19.52 -0.48 -1.46
N SER A 200 20.12 -1.33 -2.29
CA SER A 200 19.92 -2.77 -2.19
C SER A 200 21.15 -3.51 -2.71
N ASP A 201 21.66 -4.45 -1.92
CA ASP A 201 22.61 -5.47 -2.33
C ASP A 201 22.08 -6.88 -1.99
N GLU A 202 22.95 -7.90 -1.94
CA GLU A 202 22.56 -9.29 -1.66
C GLU A 202 21.96 -9.49 -0.25
N LYS A 203 22.34 -8.67 0.73
CA LYS A 203 21.94 -8.83 2.14
C LYS A 203 21.18 -7.65 2.70
N LEU A 204 21.57 -6.44 2.33
CA LEU A 204 21.01 -5.20 2.85
C LEU A 204 20.05 -4.56 1.85
N SER A 205 18.87 -4.22 2.32
CA SER A 205 18.02 -3.21 1.66
C SER A 205 17.76 -2.08 2.64
N ALA A 206 17.83 -0.84 2.18
CA ALA A 206 17.52 0.34 2.97
C ALA A 206 16.83 1.39 2.11
N MET A 207 15.94 2.17 2.71
CA MET A 207 15.22 3.24 2.03
C MET A 207 15.03 4.43 2.95
N VAL A 208 15.12 5.62 2.37
CA VAL A 208 14.60 6.85 2.96
C VAL A 208 13.65 7.50 1.97
N SER A 209 12.55 8.07 2.46
CA SER A 209 11.61 8.82 1.63
C SER A 209 11.03 10.02 2.38
N ALA A 210 10.65 11.02 1.60
CA ALA A 210 9.87 12.16 2.04
C ALA A 210 8.68 12.31 1.09
N GLU A 211 7.52 12.65 1.63
CA GLU A 211 6.30 12.84 0.86
C GLU A 211 5.45 13.97 1.44
N GLY A 212 4.60 14.54 0.62
CA GLY A 212 3.70 15.60 1.06
C GLY A 212 2.42 15.68 0.27
N ASP A 213 1.32 15.84 1.01
CA ASP A 213 0.03 16.24 0.49
C ASP A 213 -0.04 17.76 0.43
N ILE A 214 -0.23 18.32 -0.75
CA ILE A 214 -0.45 19.75 -0.95
C ILE A 214 -1.94 19.94 -1.17
N ARG A 215 -2.60 20.55 -0.21
CA ARG A 215 -4.04 20.76 -0.25
C ARG A 215 -4.41 21.86 -1.23
N SER A 216 -5.62 21.75 -1.77
CA SER A 216 -6.26 22.82 -2.55
C SER A 216 -6.26 24.13 -1.78
N THR A 217 -6.06 25.27 -2.47
CA THR A 217 -6.23 26.61 -1.87
C THR A 217 -7.65 26.91 -1.42
N ASP A 218 -8.64 26.12 -1.84
CA ASP A 218 -10.03 26.21 -1.38
C ASP A 218 -10.27 25.37 -0.11
N SER A 219 -9.25 24.67 0.40
CA SER A 219 -9.31 23.83 1.60
C SER A 219 -8.76 24.58 2.82
N ASP A 220 -9.43 24.46 3.94
CA ASP A 220 -8.95 24.95 5.24
C ASP A 220 -7.95 23.99 5.91
N LEU A 221 -7.70 22.81 5.30
CA LEU A 221 -6.80 21.81 5.84
C LEU A 221 -5.34 22.19 5.61
N LYS A 222 -4.45 21.76 6.51
CA LYS A 222 -3.01 21.96 6.38
C LYS A 222 -2.38 20.92 5.45
N ASP A 223 -1.32 21.32 4.77
CA ASP A 223 -0.50 20.43 3.98
C ASP A 223 0.14 19.34 4.86
N GLY A 224 0.04 18.09 4.43
CA GLY A 224 0.58 16.94 5.13
C GLY A 224 2.03 16.66 4.74
N ARG A 225 2.79 16.03 5.62
CA ARG A 225 4.15 15.56 5.35
C ARG A 225 4.41 14.25 6.08
N VAL A 226 5.11 13.33 5.41
CA VAL A 226 5.65 12.12 6.04
C VAL A 226 7.13 11.96 5.65
N PHE A 227 7.94 11.69 6.64
CA PHE A 227 9.33 11.26 6.46
C PHE A 227 9.43 9.80 6.92
N ARG A 228 10.18 8.96 6.17
CA ARG A 228 10.30 7.54 6.43
C ARG A 228 11.73 7.06 6.23
N ALA A 229 12.17 6.15 7.12
CA ALA A 229 13.40 5.38 6.95
C ALA A 229 13.10 3.92 7.29
N ALA A 230 13.58 2.99 6.45
CA ALA A 230 13.40 1.57 6.64
C ALA A 230 14.64 0.80 6.20
N ALA A 231 14.91 -0.34 6.85
CA ALA A 231 16.00 -1.23 6.48
C ALA A 231 15.61 -2.68 6.73
N SER A 232 16.21 -3.59 5.95
CA SER A 232 16.15 -5.03 6.18
C SER A 232 17.52 -5.65 5.92
N TYR A 233 17.87 -6.65 6.73
CA TYR A 233 19.13 -7.38 6.59
C TYR A 233 18.90 -8.88 6.63
N ASP A 234 19.44 -9.57 5.63
CA ASP A 234 19.38 -11.03 5.51
C ASP A 234 20.63 -11.66 6.13
N PHE A 235 20.44 -12.41 7.21
CA PHE A 235 21.47 -13.16 7.90
C PHE A 235 21.69 -14.57 7.32
N GLY A 236 20.98 -14.91 6.25
CA GLY A 236 20.98 -16.21 5.59
C GLY A 236 20.01 -17.24 6.21
N ARG A 237 19.89 -17.28 7.52
CA ARG A 237 18.94 -18.15 8.25
C ARG A 237 17.65 -17.43 8.65
N PHE A 238 17.69 -16.15 8.73
CA PHE A 238 16.55 -15.29 9.03
C PHE A 238 16.81 -13.88 8.50
N LYS A 239 15.75 -13.15 8.27
CA LYS A 239 15.78 -11.76 7.84
C LYS A 239 15.15 -10.89 8.91
N VAL A 240 15.82 -9.82 9.30
CA VAL A 240 15.29 -8.79 10.21
C VAL A 240 14.98 -7.55 9.41
N MET A 241 13.89 -6.89 9.71
CA MET A 241 13.49 -5.65 9.07
C MET A 241 12.82 -4.72 10.05
N GLY A 242 12.86 -3.43 9.75
CA GLY A 242 12.21 -2.43 10.57
C GLY A 242 12.36 -1.04 10.00
N GLY A 243 11.74 -0.09 10.67
CA GLY A 243 11.80 1.29 10.24
C GLY A 243 11.09 2.25 11.18
N TYR A 244 11.06 3.49 10.73
CA TYR A 244 10.50 4.61 11.44
C TYR A 244 9.84 5.58 10.47
N ASN A 245 8.68 6.12 10.86
CA ASN A 245 7.98 7.20 10.18
C ASN A 245 7.72 8.36 11.13
N ARG A 246 7.87 9.58 10.62
CA ARG A 246 7.37 10.80 11.25
C ARG A 246 6.35 11.44 10.34
N ALA A 247 5.14 11.64 10.85
CA ALA A 247 4.04 12.26 10.12
C ALA A 247 3.60 13.58 10.78
N GLU A 248 3.24 14.56 9.96
CA GLU A 248 2.73 15.86 10.36
C GLU A 248 1.53 16.25 9.51
N HIS A 249 0.50 16.78 10.14
CA HIS A 249 -0.74 17.23 9.48
C HIS A 249 -1.41 16.14 8.63
N GLN A 250 -1.39 14.89 9.11
CA GLN A 250 -2.19 13.82 8.55
C GLN A 250 -3.59 13.82 9.19
N TYR A 251 -4.58 13.31 8.47
CA TYR A 251 -5.98 13.32 8.93
C TYR A 251 -6.48 11.91 9.29
N GLN A 252 -5.64 10.93 9.09
CA GLN A 252 -5.80 9.55 9.52
C GLN A 252 -4.52 9.11 10.24
N TYR A 253 -4.61 8.19 11.22
CA TYR A 253 -3.42 7.73 11.93
C TYR A 253 -2.79 6.46 11.35
N ALA A 254 -3.56 5.76 10.52
CA ALA A 254 -3.12 4.60 9.75
C ALA A 254 -3.95 4.55 8.46
N TYR A 255 -3.54 3.76 7.51
CA TYR A 255 -4.29 3.59 6.28
C TYR A 255 -5.30 2.44 6.42
N ALA A 256 -6.54 2.67 6.00
CA ALA A 256 -7.56 1.65 5.87
C ALA A 256 -8.02 1.56 4.42
N THR A 257 -7.75 0.44 3.78
CA THR A 257 -8.16 0.20 2.39
C THR A 257 -9.67 0.07 2.24
N PHE A 258 -10.35 -0.46 3.27
CA PHE A 258 -11.75 -0.89 3.19
C PHE A 258 -12.68 -0.22 4.19
N ASN A 259 -12.14 0.51 5.15
CA ASN A 259 -12.95 1.19 6.16
C ASN A 259 -12.29 2.51 6.56
N GLU A 260 -12.46 3.52 5.72
CA GLU A 260 -11.91 4.86 5.91
C GLU A 260 -12.29 5.49 7.26
N ASN A 261 -13.43 5.07 7.83
CA ASN A 261 -13.90 5.58 9.11
C ASN A 261 -13.17 4.99 10.31
N LEU A 262 -12.54 3.83 10.18
CA LEU A 262 -11.92 3.11 11.30
C LEU A 262 -10.65 3.80 11.80
N TYR A 263 -9.95 4.51 10.93
CA TYR A 263 -8.68 5.17 11.23
C TYR A 263 -8.75 6.70 11.10
N SER A 264 -9.90 7.24 10.78
CA SER A 264 -10.15 8.67 10.83
C SER A 264 -10.17 9.14 12.29
N MET A 265 -9.59 10.30 12.54
CA MET A 265 -9.58 10.90 13.87
C MET A 265 -10.39 12.19 13.90
N THR A 266 -10.99 12.43 15.04
CA THR A 266 -11.66 13.68 15.38
C THR A 266 -10.98 14.32 16.59
N THR A 267 -11.35 15.55 16.92
CA THR A 267 -11.06 16.16 18.23
C THR A 267 -11.76 15.36 19.34
N ALA A 268 -11.38 15.59 20.59
CA ALA A 268 -12.06 14.99 21.75
C ALA A 268 -13.57 15.34 21.82
N SER A 269 -13.99 16.47 21.23
CA SER A 269 -15.40 16.87 21.10
C SER A 269 -16.12 16.27 19.88
N GLY A 270 -15.43 15.43 19.08
CA GLY A 270 -15.99 14.81 17.87
C GLY A 270 -15.99 15.68 16.61
N GLU A 271 -15.31 16.84 16.65
CA GLU A 271 -15.22 17.73 15.50
C GLU A 271 -14.18 17.25 14.48
N ALA A 272 -14.40 17.55 13.20
CA ALA A 272 -13.46 17.27 12.13
C ALA A 272 -12.13 18.01 12.35
N LEU A 273 -11.01 17.33 12.07
CA LEU A 273 -9.68 17.92 12.22
C LEU A 273 -9.43 19.02 11.18
N LYS A 274 -8.87 20.15 11.62
CA LYS A 274 -8.40 21.24 10.75
C LYS A 274 -6.88 21.28 10.64
N LYS A 275 -6.19 20.96 11.73
CA LYS A 275 -4.71 20.90 11.78
C LYS A 275 -4.17 19.48 11.64
N GLY A 276 -5.05 18.47 11.71
CA GLY A 276 -4.70 17.07 11.61
C GLY A 276 -3.92 16.55 12.81
N ILE A 277 -3.25 15.44 12.62
CA ILE A 277 -2.43 14.78 13.62
C ILE A 277 -0.93 14.91 13.32
N SER A 278 -0.11 14.76 14.36
CA SER A 278 1.30 14.44 14.24
C SER A 278 1.57 13.12 14.95
N SER A 279 2.41 12.27 14.35
CA SER A 279 2.69 10.94 14.89
C SER A 279 4.10 10.45 14.57
N ASP A 280 4.61 9.64 15.47
CA ASP A 280 5.82 8.86 15.34
C ASP A 280 5.45 7.37 15.31
N GLN A 281 5.96 6.63 14.34
CA GLN A 281 5.72 5.20 14.19
C GLN A 281 7.03 4.47 14.02
N ALA A 282 7.13 3.30 14.66
CA ALA A 282 8.28 2.42 14.52
C ALA A 282 7.80 0.98 14.43
N TRP A 283 8.55 0.15 13.72
CA TRP A 283 8.32 -1.29 13.67
C TRP A 283 9.63 -2.05 13.60
N ILE A 284 9.56 -3.28 14.06
CA ILE A 284 10.61 -4.27 13.91
C ILE A 284 9.97 -5.63 13.69
N GLY A 285 10.58 -6.45 12.87
CA GLY A 285 10.11 -7.80 12.67
C GLY A 285 11.16 -8.73 12.07
N ILE A 286 10.80 -10.00 12.02
CA ILE A 286 11.67 -11.10 11.64
C ILE A 286 10.91 -12.07 10.74
N ARG A 287 11.60 -12.62 9.75
CA ARG A 287 11.15 -13.73 8.89
C ARG A 287 12.17 -14.87 9.01
N VAL A 288 11.68 -16.09 9.27
CA VAL A 288 12.50 -17.29 9.47
C VAL A 288 12.02 -18.38 8.51
N PRO A 289 12.67 -18.57 7.35
CA PRO A 289 12.34 -19.65 6.43
C PRO A 289 12.79 -21.00 6.99
N ILE A 290 11.92 -22.02 6.91
CA ILE A 290 12.16 -23.39 7.38
C ILE A 290 11.63 -24.36 6.32
N ASN A 291 12.46 -24.73 5.35
CA ASN A 291 12.06 -25.53 4.17
C ASN A 291 10.90 -24.86 3.40
N GLN A 292 9.71 -25.51 3.35
CA GLN A 292 8.50 -24.97 2.73
C GLN A 292 7.63 -24.14 3.68
N TYR A 293 8.09 -23.90 4.89
CA TYR A 293 7.41 -23.05 5.87
C TYR A 293 8.19 -21.76 6.09
N GLU A 294 7.50 -20.73 6.54
CA GLU A 294 8.14 -19.52 7.02
C GLU A 294 7.39 -19.04 8.26
N VAL A 295 8.11 -18.73 9.32
CA VAL A 295 7.57 -18.13 10.54
C VAL A 295 7.91 -16.66 10.54
N VAL A 296 6.92 -15.83 10.88
CA VAL A 296 7.05 -14.36 10.87
C VAL A 296 6.53 -13.77 12.15
N ALA A 297 7.19 -12.72 12.63
CA ALA A 297 6.75 -11.96 13.80
C ALA A 297 7.06 -10.47 13.61
N GLN A 298 6.14 -9.60 14.06
CA GLN A 298 6.28 -8.16 13.96
C GLN A 298 5.72 -7.46 15.18
N TYR A 299 6.42 -6.42 15.62
CA TYR A 299 5.92 -5.45 16.58
C TYR A 299 5.88 -4.07 15.94
N GLN A 300 4.78 -3.36 16.16
CA GLN A 300 4.56 -2.01 15.67
C GLN A 300 4.18 -1.09 16.83
N TYR A 301 4.64 0.13 16.76
CA TYR A 301 4.35 1.20 17.71
C TYR A 301 3.94 2.48 17.00
N LEU A 302 2.90 3.11 17.51
CA LEU A 302 2.41 4.43 17.08
C LEU A 302 2.23 5.29 18.31
N ASP A 303 2.77 6.51 18.29
CA ASP A 303 2.55 7.57 19.29
C ASP A 303 2.19 8.87 18.55
N GLY A 304 1.11 9.50 18.94
CA GLY A 304 0.68 10.70 18.27
C GLY A 304 -0.24 11.61 19.09
N LYS A 305 -0.54 12.73 18.48
CA LYS A 305 -1.48 13.70 19.04
C LYS A 305 -2.30 14.39 17.95
N VAL A 306 -3.52 14.70 18.27
CA VAL A 306 -4.38 15.62 17.53
C VAL A 306 -3.85 17.04 17.71
N LYS A 307 -3.56 17.75 16.63
CA LYS A 307 -2.98 19.11 16.68
C LYS A 307 -4.01 20.19 16.96
N ASP A 308 -5.28 19.87 16.79
CA ASP A 308 -6.40 20.79 17.02
C ASP A 308 -6.64 21.03 18.51
N ASP A 309 -6.61 19.97 19.33
CA ASP A 309 -6.93 20.03 20.76
C ASP A 309 -5.85 19.44 21.69
N GLY A 310 -4.80 18.83 21.12
CA GLY A 310 -3.70 18.23 21.88
C GLY A 310 -3.99 16.83 22.41
N THR A 311 -5.13 16.22 22.07
CA THR A 311 -5.49 14.85 22.47
C THR A 311 -4.45 13.85 22.01
N LYS A 312 -3.95 13.03 22.96
CA LYS A 312 -2.90 12.03 22.69
C LYS A 312 -3.50 10.67 22.39
N PHE A 313 -2.80 9.91 21.56
CA PHE A 313 -3.14 8.53 21.26
C PHE A 313 -1.87 7.68 21.09
N LYS A 314 -1.99 6.39 21.37
CA LYS A 314 -0.95 5.38 21.15
C LYS A 314 -1.58 4.10 20.65
N ARG A 315 -0.81 3.33 19.88
CA ARG A 315 -1.20 1.98 19.48
C ARG A 315 0.04 1.07 19.49
N HIS A 316 -0.16 -0.14 19.99
CA HIS A 316 0.80 -1.23 19.91
C HIS A 316 0.14 -2.36 19.13
N VAL A 317 0.86 -2.96 18.20
CA VAL A 317 0.40 -4.18 17.52
C VAL A 317 1.54 -5.20 17.58
N LEU A 318 1.23 -6.37 18.12
CA LEU A 318 2.11 -7.54 18.10
C LEU A 318 1.46 -8.59 17.22
N ALA A 319 2.19 -9.10 16.23
CA ALA A 319 1.70 -10.13 15.32
C ALA A 319 2.70 -11.29 15.23
N LEU A 320 2.16 -12.50 15.13
CA LEU A 320 2.87 -13.75 14.87
C LEU A 320 2.12 -14.52 13.81
N GLY A 321 2.84 -15.01 12.79
CA GLY A 321 2.23 -15.74 11.70
C GLY A 321 3.13 -16.77 11.07
N GLY A 322 2.59 -17.48 10.10
CA GLY A 322 3.33 -18.46 9.33
C GLY A 322 2.71 -18.68 7.97
N TYR A 323 3.58 -19.02 7.06
CA TYR A 323 3.26 -19.38 5.67
C TYR A 323 3.65 -20.81 5.40
N TYR A 324 2.82 -21.51 4.62
CA TYR A 324 3.09 -22.82 4.07
C TYR A 324 3.04 -22.74 2.55
N TYR A 325 4.19 -22.85 1.89
CA TYR A 325 4.33 -22.78 0.44
C TYR A 325 4.04 -24.16 -0.17
N MET A 326 2.82 -24.39 -0.62
CA MET A 326 2.39 -25.60 -1.29
C MET A 326 3.04 -25.74 -2.68
N SER A 327 3.29 -24.61 -3.33
CA SER A 327 3.97 -24.52 -4.62
C SER A 327 4.58 -23.11 -4.78
N LYS A 328 5.21 -22.83 -5.91
CA LYS A 328 5.69 -21.48 -6.27
C LYS A 328 4.54 -20.45 -6.44
N ARG A 329 3.30 -20.91 -6.59
CA ARG A 329 2.13 -20.08 -6.88
C ARG A 329 1.03 -20.20 -5.84
N THR A 330 1.15 -21.10 -4.87
CA THR A 330 0.09 -21.34 -3.89
C THR A 330 0.68 -21.42 -2.50
N LEU A 331 0.16 -20.65 -1.60
CA LEU A 331 0.51 -20.69 -0.18
C LEU A 331 -0.74 -20.65 0.69
N MET A 332 -0.65 -21.26 1.84
CA MET A 332 -1.58 -21.07 2.97
C MET A 332 -0.90 -20.21 4.02
N TYR A 333 -1.67 -19.42 4.72
CA TYR A 333 -1.20 -18.59 5.82
C TYR A 333 -2.09 -18.71 7.04
N ALA A 334 -1.49 -18.48 8.19
CA ALA A 334 -2.21 -18.24 9.44
C ALA A 334 -1.44 -17.23 10.28
N ASP A 335 -2.15 -16.32 10.91
CA ASP A 335 -1.56 -15.35 11.84
C ASP A 335 -2.50 -14.99 12.98
N VAL A 336 -1.91 -14.45 14.03
CA VAL A 336 -2.61 -13.84 15.15
C VAL A 336 -1.98 -12.47 15.43
N SER A 337 -2.83 -11.48 15.62
CA SER A 337 -2.40 -10.13 16.01
C SER A 337 -3.14 -9.65 17.25
N GLN A 338 -2.41 -8.96 18.12
CA GLN A 338 -2.96 -8.27 19.28
C GLN A 338 -2.75 -6.77 19.11
N SER A 339 -3.84 -6.04 19.04
CA SER A 339 -3.85 -4.58 19.01
C SER A 339 -4.22 -4.01 20.37
N ILE A 340 -3.48 -2.98 20.82
CA ILE A 340 -3.70 -2.27 22.08
C ILE A 340 -3.65 -0.77 21.81
N GLY A 341 -4.82 -0.13 21.82
CA GLY A 341 -4.98 1.32 21.73
C GLY A 341 -5.03 1.98 23.11
N ARG A 342 -4.53 3.20 23.19
CA ARG A 342 -4.58 4.06 24.37
C ARG A 342 -4.87 5.52 23.99
N GLY A 343 -5.40 6.28 24.93
CA GLY A 343 -5.81 7.65 24.71
C GLY A 343 -7.03 7.71 23.75
N ALA A 344 -7.01 8.53 22.74
CA ALA A 344 -8.11 8.65 21.77
C ALA A 344 -8.43 7.32 21.00
N LEU A 345 -7.55 6.33 21.07
CA LEU A 345 -7.73 5.00 20.49
C LEU A 345 -8.18 3.95 21.52
N SER A 346 -8.63 4.37 22.68
CA SER A 346 -9.22 3.49 23.69
C SER A 346 -10.71 3.74 23.83
N TRP A 347 -11.44 2.70 24.24
CA TRP A 347 -12.87 2.77 24.50
C TRP A 347 -13.27 3.90 25.47
N ASP A 348 -12.46 4.16 26.48
CA ASP A 348 -12.74 5.12 27.55
C ASP A 348 -12.83 6.57 27.07
N ASN A 349 -12.44 6.87 25.84
CA ASN A 349 -12.42 8.23 25.28
C ASN A 349 -13.44 8.42 24.12
N GLY A 350 -14.40 7.50 23.96
CA GLY A 350 -15.43 7.59 22.92
C GLY A 350 -14.92 7.46 21.49
N GLY A 351 -13.64 7.08 21.32
CA GLY A 351 -13.02 6.79 20.03
C GLY A 351 -13.29 5.36 19.56
N SER A 352 -12.81 5.05 18.38
CA SER A 352 -12.82 3.66 17.88
C SER A 352 -11.94 2.79 18.76
N ASP A 353 -12.53 1.79 19.42
CA ASP A 353 -11.75 0.86 20.25
C ASP A 353 -10.83 0.01 19.38
N THR A 354 -9.53 0.23 19.50
CA THR A 354 -8.50 -0.55 18.80
C THR A 354 -7.91 -1.66 19.67
N ASN A 355 -8.60 -2.04 20.75
CA ASN A 355 -8.20 -3.13 21.65
C ASN A 355 -8.91 -4.43 21.25
N TYR A 356 -8.22 -5.24 20.47
CA TYR A 356 -8.75 -6.52 19.97
C TYR A 356 -7.62 -7.51 19.67
N THR A 357 -8.01 -8.78 19.60
CA THR A 357 -7.20 -9.88 19.07
C THR A 357 -7.85 -10.35 17.77
N ALA A 358 -7.07 -10.45 16.71
CA ALA A 358 -7.50 -11.03 15.44
C ALA A 358 -6.73 -12.32 15.16
N PHE A 359 -7.42 -13.34 14.66
CA PHE A 359 -6.85 -14.57 14.13
C PHE A 359 -7.30 -14.71 12.68
N GLN A 360 -6.35 -14.98 11.79
CA GLN A 360 -6.60 -15.11 10.36
C GLN A 360 -6.04 -16.42 9.83
N VAL A 361 -6.75 -17.02 8.89
CA VAL A 361 -6.29 -18.18 8.12
C VAL A 361 -6.82 -18.09 6.71
N GLY A 362 -5.97 -18.39 5.73
CA GLY A 362 -6.41 -18.31 4.34
C GLY A 362 -5.43 -18.94 3.36
N MET A 363 -5.71 -18.72 2.09
CA MET A 363 -4.93 -19.24 0.98
C MET A 363 -4.82 -18.18 -0.12
N THR A 364 -3.63 -18.10 -0.68
CA THR A 364 -3.34 -17.25 -1.83
C THR A 364 -2.89 -18.09 -3.01
N HIS A 365 -3.43 -17.79 -4.20
CA HIS A 365 -3.03 -18.42 -5.45
C HIS A 365 -2.70 -17.38 -6.50
N PHE A 366 -1.49 -17.47 -7.08
CA PHE A 366 -1.02 -16.65 -8.21
C PHE A 366 -1.18 -17.42 -9.52
N PHE A 367 -1.64 -16.78 -10.58
CA PHE A 367 -1.81 -17.37 -11.92
C PHE A 367 -1.29 -16.49 -13.05
#